data_19b490674908158a4fdbdf3a4527b03d
#
_entry.id   19b490674908158a4fdbdf3a4527b03d
#
_cell.length_a   1.000
_cell.length_b   1.000
_cell.length_c   1.000
_cell.angle_alpha   90.00
_cell.angle_beta   90.00
_cell.angle_gamma   90.00
#
_symmetry.space_group_name_H-M   'P 1'
#
loop_
_entity.id
_entity.type
_entity.pdbx_description
1 polymer ?
#
loop_
_entity_poly.entity_id
_entity_poly.type
_entity_poly.pdbx_seq_one_letter_code
_entity_poly.pdbx_strand_id
1 'polypeptide(L)'
;MKMKRVLSSLLCAAAMTGAMAQAALPKETEEQKDKRMEWFDHAKFGVFIHYGIYAVNGVSESWSFYNKYLPYEQYMSQCSGFTAKNFDPKAWLDLIKESGARYTVLTTKHHDGVALWDTKYSDLNTVKSTAAKRDIVTPFVKEVRKHGLKLGLYYSLIDWSHPDYPNVSRTETRYDVKEDPARWQKFLKFDFDQLGELNAYKPDLYWFDGDWEQTAETWNAKGMSEFLRKANKNVIINSRIQG
;
A
#
# COMPACT_ATOMS: atom_id res chain seq x y z
N MET A 1 -9.25 1.93 77.99
CA MET A 1 -9.34 1.19 76.72
C MET A 1 -9.74 2.18 75.64
N LYS A 2 -8.76 2.65 74.82
CA LYS A 2 -8.98 3.66 73.77
C LYS A 2 -8.92 2.97 72.38
N MET A 3 -10.08 2.92 71.73
CA MET A 3 -10.20 2.43 70.34
C MET A 3 -9.74 3.50 69.38
N LYS A 4 -8.68 3.18 68.62
CA LYS A 4 -8.21 4.02 67.50
C LYS A 4 -9.03 3.66 66.25
N ARG A 5 -9.73 4.64 65.70
CA ARG A 5 -10.36 4.54 64.35
C ARG A 5 -9.30 4.75 63.30
N VAL A 6 -9.13 3.80 62.42
CA VAL A 6 -8.30 3.90 61.20
C VAL A 6 -9.22 4.39 60.08
N LEU A 7 -9.02 5.58 59.58
CA LEU A 7 -9.65 6.06 58.34
C LEU A 7 -8.88 5.52 57.16
N SER A 8 -9.49 4.64 56.38
CA SER A 8 -9.01 4.24 55.07
C SER A 8 -9.51 5.25 54.04
N SER A 9 -8.61 6.07 53.50
CA SER A 9 -8.88 6.94 52.36
C SER A 9 -8.70 6.13 51.07
N LEU A 10 -9.79 5.80 50.39
CA LEU A 10 -9.79 5.33 49.03
C LEU A 10 -9.45 6.50 48.10
N LEU A 11 -8.27 6.48 47.50
CA LEU A 11 -7.97 7.32 46.33
C LEU A 11 -8.56 6.64 45.10
N CYS A 12 -9.68 7.15 44.56
CA CYS A 12 -10.14 6.87 43.23
C CYS A 12 -9.25 7.59 42.21
N ALA A 13 -8.32 6.87 41.61
CA ALA A 13 -7.62 7.35 40.43
C ALA A 13 -8.55 7.23 39.21
N ALA A 14 -9.21 8.32 38.83
CA ALA A 14 -9.92 8.43 37.58
C ALA A 14 -8.89 8.47 36.44
N ALA A 15 -8.71 7.36 35.74
CA ALA A 15 -7.98 7.31 34.48
C ALA A 15 -8.79 8.09 33.43
N MET A 16 -8.44 9.34 33.18
CA MET A 16 -8.93 10.09 32.02
C MET A 16 -8.26 9.52 30.78
N THR A 17 -8.93 8.58 30.11
CA THR A 17 -8.61 8.21 28.72
C THR A 17 -9.06 9.36 27.84
N GLY A 18 -8.20 10.36 27.68
CA GLY A 18 -8.37 11.41 26.68
C GLY A 18 -8.21 10.80 25.30
N ALA A 19 -9.31 10.40 24.66
CA ALA A 19 -9.34 10.22 23.22
C ALA A 19 -9.06 11.59 22.61
N MET A 20 -7.81 11.85 22.20
CA MET A 20 -7.50 12.99 21.37
C MET A 20 -8.26 12.79 20.05
N ALA A 21 -9.39 13.46 19.91
CA ALA A 21 -10.05 13.60 18.62
C ALA A 21 -9.02 14.24 17.67
N GLN A 22 -8.50 13.44 16.76
CA GLN A 22 -7.54 13.91 15.77
C GLN A 22 -8.31 14.87 14.86
N ALA A 23 -7.98 16.16 14.91
CA ALA A 23 -8.62 17.17 14.08
C ALA A 23 -8.44 16.76 12.61
N ALA A 24 -9.55 16.65 11.88
CA ALA A 24 -9.54 16.40 10.45
C ALA A 24 -8.69 17.47 9.74
N LEU A 25 -7.95 17.07 8.72
CA LEU A 25 -7.22 18.02 7.90
C LEU A 25 -8.20 19.05 7.31
N PRO A 26 -7.85 20.34 7.28
CA PRO A 26 -8.71 21.34 6.64
C PRO A 26 -8.94 20.96 5.18
N LYS A 27 -10.17 21.20 4.69
CA LYS A 27 -10.52 20.92 3.29
C LYS A 27 -9.58 21.70 2.37
N GLU A 28 -8.98 21.02 1.40
CA GLU A 28 -8.13 21.62 0.38
C GLU A 28 -8.94 22.65 -0.43
N THR A 29 -8.38 23.84 -0.65
CA THR A 29 -8.98 24.83 -1.57
C THR A 29 -8.67 24.45 -3.03
N GLU A 30 -9.46 24.97 -3.99
CA GLU A 30 -9.19 24.73 -5.42
C GLU A 30 -7.79 25.23 -5.80
N GLU A 31 -7.37 26.40 -5.33
CA GLU A 31 -6.03 26.92 -5.58
C GLU A 31 -4.91 25.97 -5.04
N GLN A 32 -5.12 25.40 -3.86
CA GLN A 32 -4.17 24.42 -3.31
C GLN A 32 -4.13 23.14 -4.13
N LYS A 33 -5.28 22.69 -4.62
CA LYS A 33 -5.41 21.54 -5.52
C LYS A 33 -4.72 21.79 -6.84
N ASP A 34 -4.98 22.95 -7.48
CA ASP A 34 -4.36 23.32 -8.74
C ASP A 34 -2.83 23.36 -8.61
N LYS A 35 -2.33 23.99 -7.58
CA LYS A 35 -0.89 24.02 -7.29
C LYS A 35 -0.30 22.63 -7.06
N ARG A 36 -1.03 21.75 -6.40
CA ARG A 36 -0.60 20.35 -6.18
C ARG A 36 -0.58 19.56 -7.48
N MET A 37 -1.55 19.80 -8.38
CA MET A 37 -1.70 19.10 -9.66
C MET A 37 -0.80 19.65 -10.76
N GLU A 38 -0.31 20.88 -10.64
CA GLU A 38 0.44 21.61 -11.67
C GLU A 38 1.55 20.78 -12.33
N TRP A 39 2.37 20.09 -11.51
CA TRP A 39 3.45 19.28 -12.06
C TRP A 39 2.93 18.11 -12.92
N PHE A 40 1.79 17.52 -12.55
CA PHE A 40 1.20 16.40 -13.28
C PHE A 40 0.58 16.88 -14.60
N ASP A 41 -0.11 18.03 -14.58
CA ASP A 41 -0.66 18.63 -15.78
C ASP A 41 0.41 19.00 -16.80
N HIS A 42 1.60 19.39 -16.34
CA HIS A 42 2.73 19.70 -17.21
C HIS A 42 3.55 18.46 -17.60
N ALA A 43 3.49 17.38 -16.85
CA ALA A 43 4.29 16.18 -17.10
C ALA A 43 3.93 15.50 -18.43
N LYS A 44 2.64 15.44 -18.77
CA LYS A 44 2.04 14.87 -20.00
C LYS A 44 2.39 13.39 -20.27
N PHE A 45 3.61 12.95 -19.94
CA PHE A 45 4.07 11.59 -20.20
C PHE A 45 4.78 11.00 -18.98
N GLY A 46 4.37 9.77 -18.63
CA GLY A 46 4.97 8.94 -17.58
C GLY A 46 5.02 7.48 -18.00
N VAL A 47 5.84 6.70 -17.32
CA VAL A 47 5.98 5.26 -17.55
C VAL A 47 5.44 4.51 -16.35
N PHE A 48 4.54 3.57 -16.59
CA PHE A 48 4.01 2.66 -15.59
C PHE A 48 4.68 1.29 -15.72
N ILE A 49 5.23 0.76 -14.63
CA ILE A 49 5.92 -0.52 -14.61
C ILE A 49 5.12 -1.49 -13.75
N HIS A 50 4.56 -2.53 -14.38
CA HIS A 50 4.06 -3.71 -13.70
C HIS A 50 5.19 -4.72 -13.57
N TYR A 51 5.63 -4.96 -12.33
CA TYR A 51 6.69 -5.90 -12.03
C TYR A 51 6.35 -6.68 -10.76
N GLY A 52 6.50 -7.99 -10.80
CA GLY A 52 6.13 -8.89 -9.70
C GLY A 52 6.40 -10.33 -10.07
N ILE A 53 5.96 -11.27 -9.24
CA ILE A 53 6.18 -12.71 -9.45
C ILE A 53 5.59 -13.21 -10.78
N TYR A 54 4.55 -12.59 -11.27
CA TYR A 54 3.92 -12.91 -12.57
C TYR A 54 4.85 -12.70 -13.77
N ALA A 55 5.91 -11.91 -13.62
CA ALA A 55 6.91 -11.74 -14.67
C ALA A 55 7.77 -13.00 -14.88
N VAL A 56 7.78 -13.97 -13.96
CA VAL A 56 8.55 -15.22 -14.08
C VAL A 56 8.10 -16.05 -15.27
N ASN A 57 6.78 -16.27 -15.37
CA ASN A 57 6.18 -17.08 -16.41
C ASN A 57 5.45 -16.23 -17.48
N GLY A 58 5.49 -14.89 -17.38
CA GLY A 58 4.82 -14.00 -18.33
C GLY A 58 3.30 -14.16 -18.31
N VAL A 59 2.71 -14.37 -17.14
CA VAL A 59 1.26 -14.49 -16.96
C VAL A 59 0.62 -13.14 -16.63
N SER A 60 -0.70 -13.02 -16.82
CA SER A 60 -1.45 -11.84 -16.39
C SER A 60 -1.47 -11.78 -14.88
N GLU A 61 -0.85 -10.86 -14.25
CA GLU A 61 -0.76 -10.62 -12.80
C GLU A 61 -1.65 -11.57 -11.96
N SER A 62 -2.19 -11.13 -10.86
CA SER A 62 -3.15 -11.88 -10.02
C SER A 62 -4.43 -12.29 -10.76
N TRP A 63 -4.74 -11.63 -11.86
CA TRP A 63 -5.89 -11.98 -12.71
C TRP A 63 -5.79 -13.40 -13.29
N SER A 64 -4.59 -13.97 -13.36
CA SER A 64 -4.38 -15.35 -13.80
C SER A 64 -5.12 -16.35 -12.92
N PHE A 65 -5.07 -16.23 -11.60
CA PHE A 65 -5.82 -17.12 -10.71
C PHE A 65 -7.25 -16.62 -10.45
N TYR A 66 -7.48 -15.32 -10.47
CA TYR A 66 -8.83 -14.77 -10.37
C TYR A 66 -9.75 -15.28 -11.50
N ASN A 67 -9.26 -15.28 -12.72
CA ASN A 67 -9.98 -15.79 -13.88
C ASN A 67 -9.86 -17.31 -14.06
N LYS A 68 -9.22 -18.01 -13.11
CA LYS A 68 -9.05 -19.47 -13.13
C LYS A 68 -8.24 -19.98 -14.32
N TYR A 69 -7.35 -19.14 -14.90
CA TYR A 69 -6.38 -19.58 -15.90
C TYR A 69 -5.29 -20.45 -15.27
N LEU A 70 -4.92 -20.16 -14.01
CA LEU A 70 -4.01 -20.93 -13.19
C LEU A 70 -4.62 -21.13 -11.79
N PRO A 71 -4.42 -22.29 -11.15
CA PRO A 71 -4.68 -22.44 -9.72
C PRO A 71 -3.81 -21.46 -8.90
N TYR A 72 -4.33 -20.99 -7.76
CA TYR A 72 -3.62 -20.07 -6.88
C TYR A 72 -2.22 -20.58 -6.48
N GLU A 73 -2.11 -21.85 -6.09
CA GLU A 73 -0.84 -22.44 -5.68
C GLU A 73 0.18 -22.47 -6.83
N GLN A 74 -0.28 -22.73 -8.07
CA GLN A 74 0.58 -22.69 -9.24
C GLN A 74 1.04 -21.26 -9.54
N TYR A 75 0.16 -20.26 -9.40
CA TYR A 75 0.53 -18.85 -9.53
C TYR A 75 1.59 -18.47 -8.48
N MET A 76 1.35 -18.79 -7.20
CA MET A 76 2.25 -18.45 -6.11
C MET A 76 3.59 -19.20 -6.15
N SER A 77 3.66 -20.36 -6.83
CA SER A 77 4.92 -21.07 -7.02
C SER A 77 5.97 -20.27 -7.78
N GLN A 78 5.56 -19.22 -8.51
CA GLN A 78 6.45 -18.26 -9.16
C GLN A 78 7.36 -17.50 -8.18
N CYS A 79 7.01 -17.43 -6.89
CA CYS A 79 7.90 -16.87 -5.86
C CYS A 79 9.27 -17.54 -5.87
N SER A 80 9.33 -18.85 -6.07
CA SER A 80 10.60 -19.60 -6.12
C SER A 80 11.44 -19.29 -7.37
N GLY A 81 10.81 -18.85 -8.46
CA GLY A 81 11.46 -18.46 -9.70
C GLY A 81 11.79 -16.96 -9.79
N PHE A 82 11.20 -16.14 -8.91
CA PHE A 82 11.41 -14.70 -8.92
C PHE A 82 12.76 -14.34 -8.30
N THR A 83 13.81 -14.36 -9.10
CA THR A 83 15.19 -14.08 -8.68
C THR A 83 15.54 -12.60 -8.77
N ALA A 84 14.81 -11.82 -9.54
CA ALA A 84 15.13 -10.43 -9.90
C ALA A 84 16.58 -10.22 -10.35
N LYS A 85 17.23 -11.25 -10.94
CA LYS A 85 18.67 -11.20 -11.32
C LYS A 85 18.99 -10.12 -12.33
N ASN A 86 18.04 -9.79 -13.20
CA ASN A 86 18.18 -8.77 -14.23
C ASN A 86 17.58 -7.40 -13.80
N PHE A 87 17.17 -7.26 -12.54
CA PHE A 87 16.66 -6.00 -12.04
C PHE A 87 17.80 -5.00 -11.88
N ASP A 88 17.87 -4.07 -12.81
CA ASP A 88 18.79 -2.93 -12.80
C ASP A 88 17.97 -1.62 -12.84
N PRO A 89 17.68 -1.03 -11.68
CA PRO A 89 16.87 0.17 -11.63
C PRO A 89 17.55 1.36 -12.32
N LYS A 90 18.90 1.40 -12.36
CA LYS A 90 19.61 2.47 -13.08
C LYS A 90 19.34 2.39 -14.58
N ALA A 91 19.52 1.23 -15.17
CA ALA A 91 19.26 1.04 -16.60
C ALA A 91 17.80 1.33 -16.97
N TRP A 92 16.85 0.94 -16.09
CA TRP A 92 15.43 1.25 -16.29
C TRP A 92 15.18 2.76 -16.28
N LEU A 93 15.76 3.47 -15.32
CA LEU A 93 15.54 4.91 -15.17
C LEU A 93 16.29 5.72 -16.24
N ASP A 94 17.42 5.25 -16.73
CA ASP A 94 18.10 5.83 -17.89
C ASP A 94 17.16 5.83 -19.10
N LEU A 95 16.57 4.68 -19.45
CA LEU A 95 15.61 4.53 -20.55
C LEU A 95 14.35 5.39 -20.36
N ILE A 96 13.79 5.38 -19.14
CA ILE A 96 12.61 6.20 -18.82
C ILE A 96 12.92 7.69 -18.98
N LYS A 97 14.08 8.12 -18.54
CA LYS A 97 14.50 9.51 -18.70
C LYS A 97 14.73 9.88 -20.17
N GLU A 98 15.40 9.01 -20.92
CA GLU A 98 15.65 9.18 -22.36
C GLU A 98 14.34 9.25 -23.17
N SER A 99 13.32 8.50 -22.78
CA SER A 99 12.00 8.56 -23.44
C SER A 99 11.29 9.91 -23.31
N GLY A 100 11.79 10.81 -22.47
CA GLY A 100 11.16 12.10 -22.19
C GLY A 100 10.10 12.06 -21.07
N ALA A 101 9.89 10.92 -20.42
CA ALA A 101 8.96 10.80 -19.30
C ALA A 101 9.40 11.71 -18.14
N ARG A 102 8.40 12.22 -17.41
CA ARG A 102 8.59 13.12 -16.27
C ARG A 102 8.30 12.44 -14.94
N TYR A 103 7.61 11.31 -14.95
CA TYR A 103 7.32 10.50 -13.79
C TYR A 103 7.30 9.02 -14.15
N THR A 104 7.41 8.19 -13.15
CA THR A 104 7.24 6.74 -13.29
C THR A 104 6.47 6.17 -12.11
N VAL A 105 5.68 5.13 -12.34
CA VAL A 105 4.92 4.41 -11.33
C VAL A 105 5.39 2.97 -11.30
N LEU A 106 5.70 2.45 -10.12
CA LEU A 106 6.04 1.04 -9.91
C LEU A 106 4.94 0.36 -9.10
N THR A 107 4.52 -0.84 -9.51
CA THR A 107 3.71 -1.72 -8.66
C THR A 107 4.51 -2.11 -7.42
N THR A 108 4.02 -1.71 -6.23
CA THR A 108 4.66 -2.12 -4.97
C THR A 108 4.07 -3.41 -4.41
N LYS A 109 2.78 -3.60 -4.59
CA LYS A 109 2.03 -4.82 -4.27
C LYS A 109 0.82 -4.91 -5.21
N HIS A 110 0.64 -6.04 -5.91
CA HIS A 110 -0.58 -6.33 -6.67
C HIS A 110 -1.59 -7.13 -5.81
N HIS A 111 -2.74 -7.51 -6.33
CA HIS A 111 -3.78 -8.23 -5.59
C HIS A 111 -3.34 -9.60 -5.06
N ASP A 112 -2.21 -10.13 -5.54
CA ASP A 112 -1.60 -11.37 -5.03
C ASP A 112 -0.95 -11.21 -3.63
N GLY A 113 -0.83 -9.99 -3.15
CA GLY A 113 -0.29 -9.69 -1.83
C GLY A 113 1.24 -9.73 -1.72
N VAL A 114 1.97 -10.04 -2.81
CA VAL A 114 3.44 -10.07 -2.77
C VAL A 114 4.00 -8.67 -2.77
N ALA A 115 4.47 -8.22 -1.62
CA ALA A 115 5.11 -6.91 -1.47
C ALA A 115 6.53 -6.91 -2.09
N LEU A 116 6.83 -5.90 -2.90
CA LEU A 116 8.15 -5.76 -3.54
C LEU A 116 9.19 -5.07 -2.65
N TRP A 117 8.86 -4.74 -1.40
CA TRP A 117 9.77 -4.15 -0.41
C TRP A 117 9.81 -5.02 0.86
N ASP A 118 10.81 -4.79 1.69
CA ASP A 118 10.98 -5.48 2.97
C ASP A 118 9.98 -4.97 4.01
N THR A 119 8.71 -5.28 3.80
CA THR A 119 7.66 -4.92 4.76
C THR A 119 7.79 -5.71 6.05
N LYS A 120 7.53 -5.04 7.17
CA LYS A 120 7.50 -5.66 8.50
C LYS A 120 6.18 -6.36 8.81
N TYR A 121 5.15 -6.07 8.02
CA TYR A 121 3.77 -6.45 8.29
C TYR A 121 3.31 -7.72 7.57
N SER A 122 4.12 -8.21 6.62
CA SER A 122 3.86 -9.47 5.92
C SER A 122 5.17 -10.20 5.63
N ASP A 123 5.16 -11.52 5.78
CA ASP A 123 6.25 -12.37 5.29
C ASP A 123 6.15 -12.62 3.78
N LEU A 124 4.99 -12.34 3.17
CA LEU A 124 4.79 -12.43 1.73
C LEU A 124 5.41 -11.21 1.04
N ASN A 125 6.72 -11.20 0.93
CA ASN A 125 7.47 -10.12 0.30
C ASN A 125 8.71 -10.66 -0.43
N THR A 126 9.34 -9.84 -1.26
CA THR A 126 10.46 -10.25 -2.10
C THR A 126 11.71 -10.63 -1.32
N VAL A 127 11.87 -10.15 -0.11
CA VAL A 127 13.02 -10.48 0.76
C VAL A 127 12.86 -11.86 1.40
N LYS A 128 11.67 -12.16 1.91
CA LYS A 128 11.41 -13.36 2.70
C LYS A 128 10.92 -14.54 1.87
N SER A 129 9.96 -14.29 0.96
CA SER A 129 9.19 -15.35 0.29
C SER A 129 9.61 -15.63 -1.15
N THR A 130 10.52 -14.85 -1.73
CA THR A 130 10.97 -15.08 -3.11
C THR A 130 12.43 -15.46 -3.21
N ALA A 131 12.84 -15.99 -4.36
CA ALA A 131 14.24 -16.29 -4.65
C ALA A 131 15.11 -15.03 -4.81
N ALA A 132 14.51 -13.85 -4.96
CA ALA A 132 15.23 -12.58 -5.07
C ALA A 132 15.98 -12.21 -3.80
N LYS A 133 15.41 -12.52 -2.63
CA LYS A 133 15.99 -12.21 -1.31
C LYS A 133 16.42 -10.74 -1.16
N ARG A 134 15.73 -9.83 -1.82
CA ARG A 134 16.10 -8.41 -1.84
C ARG A 134 14.87 -7.50 -2.00
N ASP A 135 14.98 -6.31 -1.48
CA ASP A 135 14.04 -5.21 -1.68
C ASP A 135 14.19 -4.67 -3.11
N ILE A 136 13.07 -4.47 -3.80
CA ILE A 136 12.99 -3.93 -5.16
C ILE A 136 12.62 -2.44 -5.12
N VAL A 137 11.75 -2.04 -4.20
CA VAL A 137 11.21 -0.67 -4.14
C VAL A 137 12.28 0.34 -3.73
N THR A 138 13.05 0.05 -2.67
CA THR A 138 14.06 0.99 -2.15
C THR A 138 15.09 1.40 -3.20
N PRO A 139 15.77 0.48 -3.92
CA PRO A 139 16.73 0.87 -4.95
C PRO A 139 16.06 1.58 -6.14
N PHE A 140 14.84 1.18 -6.52
CA PHE A 140 14.08 1.88 -7.56
C PHE A 140 13.81 3.33 -7.18
N VAL A 141 13.30 3.58 -5.98
CA VAL A 141 13.02 4.95 -5.47
C VAL A 141 14.28 5.81 -5.48
N LYS A 142 15.42 5.26 -5.05
CA LYS A 142 16.70 5.98 -5.07
C LYS A 142 17.08 6.42 -6.47
N GLU A 143 16.93 5.55 -7.46
CA GLU A 143 17.26 5.89 -8.84
C GLU A 143 16.24 6.88 -9.45
N VAL A 144 14.94 6.77 -9.17
CA VAL A 144 13.93 7.76 -9.59
C VAL A 144 14.34 9.17 -9.13
N ARG A 145 14.75 9.31 -7.87
CA ARG A 145 15.17 10.60 -7.31
C ARG A 145 16.47 11.13 -7.95
N LYS A 146 17.45 10.27 -8.18
CA LYS A 146 18.69 10.65 -8.87
C LYS A 146 18.44 11.16 -10.30
N HIS A 147 17.47 10.59 -11.00
CA HIS A 147 17.10 11.01 -12.35
C HIS A 147 16.20 12.25 -12.38
N GLY A 148 15.84 12.80 -11.22
CA GLY A 148 14.97 13.98 -11.13
C GLY A 148 13.55 13.73 -11.63
N LEU A 149 13.09 12.46 -11.60
CA LEU A 149 11.75 12.08 -11.98
C LEU A 149 10.81 12.15 -10.77
N LYS A 150 9.51 12.34 -11.03
CA LYS A 150 8.48 12.20 -10.03
C LYS A 150 8.21 10.71 -9.77
N LEU A 151 8.03 10.37 -8.50
CA LEU A 151 7.81 9.00 -8.02
C LEU A 151 6.32 8.73 -7.85
N GLY A 152 5.81 7.74 -8.58
CA GLY A 152 4.52 7.12 -8.32
C GLY A 152 4.69 5.72 -7.71
N LEU A 153 3.83 5.38 -6.77
CA LEU A 153 3.73 4.05 -6.21
C LEU A 153 2.32 3.52 -6.46
N TYR A 154 2.21 2.38 -7.15
CA TYR A 154 0.96 1.65 -7.23
C TYR A 154 0.83 0.76 -5.99
N TYR A 155 -0.34 0.77 -5.40
CA TYR A 155 -0.68 -0.08 -4.27
C TYR A 155 -2.08 -0.68 -4.46
N SER A 156 -2.18 -2.00 -4.38
CA SER A 156 -3.46 -2.69 -4.35
C SER A 156 -4.06 -2.63 -2.96
N LEU A 157 -5.30 -2.16 -2.86
CA LEU A 157 -6.13 -2.26 -1.65
C LEU A 157 -6.52 -3.71 -1.39
N ILE A 158 -6.84 -4.45 -2.47
CA ILE A 158 -7.12 -5.89 -2.41
C ILE A 158 -5.84 -6.65 -2.09
N ASP A 159 -5.95 -7.64 -1.21
CA ASP A 159 -4.93 -8.64 -0.95
C ASP A 159 -5.57 -10.03 -0.81
N TRP A 160 -5.65 -10.73 -1.93
CA TRP A 160 -6.28 -12.05 -2.00
C TRP A 160 -5.47 -13.14 -1.28
N SER A 161 -4.27 -12.85 -0.82
CA SER A 161 -3.44 -13.76 -0.02
C SER A 161 -3.51 -13.49 1.48
N HIS A 162 -4.08 -12.34 1.89
CA HIS A 162 -4.11 -11.98 3.30
C HIS A 162 -5.14 -12.82 4.07
N PRO A 163 -4.77 -13.41 5.24
CA PRO A 163 -5.65 -14.30 5.98
C PRO A 163 -6.94 -13.64 6.49
N ASP A 164 -6.95 -12.33 6.71
CA ASP A 164 -8.10 -11.57 7.19
C ASP A 164 -8.87 -10.87 6.07
N TYR A 165 -8.42 -10.97 4.80
CA TYR A 165 -9.17 -10.44 3.66
C TYR A 165 -10.34 -11.37 3.31
N PRO A 166 -11.59 -10.85 3.22
CA PRO A 166 -12.74 -11.70 2.93
C PRO A 166 -12.75 -12.16 1.48
N ASN A 167 -13.26 -13.36 1.25
CA ASN A 167 -13.51 -13.87 -0.10
C ASN A 167 -14.85 -13.32 -0.61
N VAL A 168 -14.87 -12.05 -1.03
CA VAL A 168 -16.10 -11.34 -1.44
C VAL A 168 -16.40 -11.48 -2.93
N SER A 169 -15.47 -11.99 -3.71
CA SER A 169 -15.63 -12.15 -5.15
C SER A 169 -15.53 -13.61 -5.59
N ARG A 170 -15.55 -13.85 -6.89
CA ARG A 170 -15.39 -15.17 -7.51
C ARG A 170 -13.96 -15.72 -7.44
N THR A 171 -13.12 -15.06 -6.68
CA THR A 171 -11.68 -15.30 -6.60
C THR A 171 -11.38 -16.60 -5.88
N GLU A 172 -10.46 -17.38 -6.40
CA GLU A 172 -9.77 -18.41 -5.65
C GLU A 172 -8.70 -17.75 -4.80
N THR A 173 -8.99 -17.60 -3.52
CA THR A 173 -8.04 -17.06 -2.55
C THR A 173 -7.34 -18.20 -1.83
N ARG A 174 -6.23 -17.90 -1.18
CA ARG A 174 -5.54 -18.85 -0.30
C ARG A 174 -6.43 -19.28 0.87
N TYR A 175 -7.34 -18.40 1.31
CA TYR A 175 -8.18 -18.62 2.48
C TYR A 175 -9.65 -18.48 2.09
N ASP A 176 -10.47 -19.40 2.55
CA ASP A 176 -11.93 -19.26 2.50
C ASP A 176 -12.38 -18.41 3.69
N VAL A 177 -12.30 -17.11 3.54
CA VAL A 177 -12.61 -16.14 4.59
C VAL A 177 -13.96 -15.50 4.29
N LYS A 178 -14.91 -15.68 5.23
CA LYS A 178 -16.18 -14.96 5.21
C LYS A 178 -15.99 -13.55 5.75
N GLU A 179 -16.92 -12.66 5.39
CA GLU A 179 -16.96 -11.33 5.97
C GLU A 179 -17.07 -11.41 7.49
N ASP A 180 -16.15 -10.72 8.17
CA ASP A 180 -16.08 -10.60 9.62
C ASP A 180 -15.54 -9.21 9.96
N PRO A 181 -16.33 -8.37 10.66
CA PRO A 181 -15.91 -7.00 10.97
C PRO A 181 -14.60 -6.93 11.77
N ALA A 182 -14.34 -7.88 12.67
CA ALA A 182 -13.10 -7.86 13.45
C ALA A 182 -11.88 -8.23 12.60
N ARG A 183 -12.01 -9.17 11.67
CA ARG A 183 -10.95 -9.51 10.70
C ARG A 183 -10.73 -8.37 9.73
N TRP A 184 -11.82 -7.74 9.26
CA TRP A 184 -11.72 -6.58 8.38
C TRP A 184 -10.94 -5.43 9.01
N GLN A 185 -11.17 -5.13 10.30
CA GLN A 185 -10.40 -4.10 11.00
C GLN A 185 -8.90 -4.44 11.10
N LYS A 186 -8.54 -5.72 11.25
CA LYS A 186 -7.14 -6.15 11.22
C LYS A 186 -6.53 -5.95 9.83
N PHE A 187 -7.29 -6.29 8.79
CA PHE A 187 -6.85 -6.08 7.41
C PHE A 187 -6.67 -4.60 7.08
N LEU A 188 -7.63 -3.74 7.44
CA LEU A 188 -7.47 -2.29 7.26
C LEU A 188 -6.24 -1.75 7.98
N LYS A 189 -6.02 -2.20 9.22
CA LYS A 189 -4.82 -1.81 9.96
C LYS A 189 -3.55 -2.23 9.22
N PHE A 190 -3.52 -3.42 8.67
CA PHE A 190 -2.40 -3.92 7.86
C PHE A 190 -2.14 -3.01 6.64
N ASP A 191 -3.18 -2.61 5.90
CA ASP A 191 -3.04 -1.68 4.78
C ASP A 191 -2.47 -0.33 5.23
N PHE A 192 -2.97 0.26 6.32
CA PHE A 192 -2.44 1.50 6.87
C PHE A 192 -0.98 1.37 7.31
N ASP A 193 -0.61 0.26 7.92
CA ASP A 193 0.76 -0.01 8.35
C ASP A 193 1.72 -0.10 7.15
N GLN A 194 1.35 -0.83 6.10
CA GLN A 194 2.12 -0.91 4.85
C GLN A 194 2.23 0.44 4.13
N LEU A 195 1.13 1.18 4.05
CA LEU A 195 1.12 2.52 3.48
C LEU A 195 1.98 3.50 4.30
N GLY A 196 2.07 3.31 5.61
CA GLY A 196 2.99 4.05 6.47
C GLY A 196 4.46 3.85 6.08
N GLU A 197 4.85 2.60 5.77
CA GLU A 197 6.20 2.30 5.27
C GLU A 197 6.45 2.95 3.90
N LEU A 198 5.51 2.80 2.96
CA LEU A 198 5.63 3.39 1.62
C LEU A 198 5.64 4.92 1.64
N ASN A 199 4.91 5.53 2.57
CA ASN A 199 4.82 6.98 2.71
C ASN A 199 6.15 7.61 3.19
N ALA A 200 7.04 6.81 3.82
CA ALA A 200 8.39 7.23 4.16
C ALA A 200 9.26 7.56 2.92
N TYR A 201 8.94 6.99 1.76
CA TYR A 201 9.58 7.34 0.49
C TYR A 201 9.12 8.69 -0.08
N LYS A 202 8.10 9.32 0.51
CA LYS A 202 7.49 10.58 0.07
C LYS A 202 7.13 10.56 -1.42
N PRO A 203 6.29 9.62 -1.87
CA PRO A 203 5.91 9.56 -3.28
C PRO A 203 5.18 10.85 -3.71
N ASP A 204 5.31 11.20 -4.99
CA ASP A 204 4.59 12.33 -5.58
C ASP A 204 3.17 11.93 -6.00
N LEU A 205 2.97 10.62 -6.24
CA LEU A 205 1.70 10.02 -6.67
C LEU A 205 1.49 8.65 -6.02
N TYR A 206 0.29 8.42 -5.49
CA TYR A 206 -0.22 7.06 -5.27
C TYR A 206 -1.22 6.68 -6.35
N TRP A 207 -1.03 5.51 -6.92
CA TRP A 207 -1.97 4.85 -7.79
C TRP A 207 -2.58 3.65 -7.06
N PHE A 208 -3.73 3.89 -6.42
CA PHE A 208 -4.50 2.83 -5.78
C PHE A 208 -5.28 2.02 -6.80
N ASP A 209 -5.53 0.77 -6.47
CA ASP A 209 -6.31 -0.16 -7.28
C ASP A 209 -7.05 -1.14 -6.38
N GLY A 210 -8.12 -1.79 -6.89
CA GLY A 210 -8.84 -2.79 -6.12
C GLY A 210 -9.94 -2.22 -5.20
N ASP A 211 -10.42 -1.00 -5.45
CA ASP A 211 -11.47 -0.35 -4.64
C ASP A 211 -12.85 -0.99 -4.78
N TRP A 212 -13.10 -1.69 -5.89
CA TRP A 212 -14.43 -2.16 -6.29
C TRP A 212 -15.01 -3.31 -5.46
N GLU A 213 -14.24 -3.98 -4.63
CA GLU A 213 -14.74 -5.07 -3.77
C GLU A 213 -15.43 -4.57 -2.50
N GLN A 214 -15.22 -3.31 -2.12
CA GLN A 214 -15.81 -2.70 -0.93
C GLN A 214 -16.22 -1.25 -1.20
N THR A 215 -17.08 -0.69 -0.32
CA THR A 215 -17.44 0.73 -0.41
C THR A 215 -16.31 1.63 0.08
N ALA A 216 -16.35 2.92 -0.29
CA ALA A 216 -15.39 3.91 0.19
C ALA A 216 -15.36 4.02 1.73
N GLU A 217 -16.52 3.87 2.38
CA GLU A 217 -16.64 3.86 3.83
C GLU A 217 -16.00 2.61 4.43
N THR A 218 -16.22 1.45 3.83
CA THR A 218 -15.62 0.18 4.28
C THR A 218 -14.10 0.21 4.15
N TRP A 219 -13.57 0.77 3.06
CA TRP A 219 -12.14 1.02 2.87
C TRP A 219 -11.58 2.11 3.80
N ASN A 220 -12.43 2.87 4.48
CA ASN A 220 -12.01 4.08 5.18
C ASN A 220 -11.19 5.03 4.26
N ALA A 221 -11.67 5.21 3.03
CA ALA A 221 -10.98 5.94 1.97
C ALA A 221 -10.60 7.36 2.38
N LYS A 222 -11.50 8.05 3.08
CA LYS A 222 -11.24 9.38 3.65
C LYS A 222 -10.10 9.36 4.66
N GLY A 223 -10.15 8.45 5.63
CA GLY A 223 -9.09 8.31 6.63
C GLY A 223 -7.74 7.95 6.01
N MET A 224 -7.73 7.11 4.97
CA MET A 224 -6.53 6.76 4.22
C MET A 224 -5.94 7.97 3.49
N SER A 225 -6.77 8.75 2.79
CA SER A 225 -6.34 9.99 2.13
C SER A 225 -5.76 11.01 3.11
N GLU A 226 -6.42 11.20 4.25
CA GLU A 226 -5.95 12.09 5.32
C GLU A 226 -4.62 11.63 5.92
N PHE A 227 -4.49 10.32 6.16
CA PHE A 227 -3.25 9.71 6.67
C PHE A 227 -2.06 9.97 5.73
N LEU A 228 -2.24 9.75 4.43
CA LEU A 228 -1.20 9.95 3.43
C LEU A 228 -0.83 11.44 3.31
N ARG A 229 -1.81 12.33 3.25
CA ARG A 229 -1.61 13.78 3.11
C ARG A 229 -1.04 14.43 4.35
N LYS A 230 -1.23 13.84 5.53
CA LYS A 230 -0.60 14.32 6.76
C LYS A 230 0.93 14.26 6.67
N ALA A 231 1.49 13.24 6.05
CA ALA A 231 2.94 13.12 5.86
C ALA A 231 3.44 13.83 4.59
N ASN A 232 2.63 13.88 3.54
CA ASN A 232 2.93 14.58 2.28
C ASN A 232 1.67 15.27 1.73
N LYS A 233 1.44 16.53 2.13
CA LYS A 233 0.26 17.32 1.71
C LYS A 233 0.12 17.47 0.19
N ASN A 234 1.21 17.33 -0.56
CA ASN A 234 1.24 17.53 -2.01
C ASN A 234 1.11 16.22 -2.80
N VAL A 235 0.91 15.09 -2.12
CA VAL A 235 0.76 13.80 -2.82
C VAL A 235 -0.51 13.79 -3.66
N ILE A 236 -0.38 13.37 -4.92
CA ILE A 236 -1.52 13.07 -5.77
C ILE A 236 -2.02 11.66 -5.43
N ILE A 237 -3.32 11.53 -5.32
CA ILE A 237 -3.99 10.26 -5.05
C ILE A 237 -5.04 10.10 -6.14
N ASN A 238 -5.03 8.97 -6.85
CA ASN A 238 -6.01 8.71 -7.89
C ASN A 238 -7.42 8.47 -7.33
N SER A 239 -8.41 8.35 -8.23
CA SER A 239 -9.83 8.25 -7.89
C SER A 239 -10.27 6.99 -7.18
N ARG A 240 -9.38 6.01 -6.97
CA ARG A 240 -9.74 4.73 -6.34
C ARG A 240 -10.03 4.82 -4.85
N ILE A 241 -9.45 5.79 -4.15
CA ILE A 241 -9.79 6.07 -2.75
C ILE A 241 -10.42 7.46 -2.62
N GLN A 242 -11.55 7.64 -3.31
CA GLN A 242 -12.37 8.83 -3.16
C GLN A 242 -13.46 8.57 -2.13
N GLY A 243 -13.50 9.40 -1.09
CA GLY A 243 -14.61 9.52 -0.15
C GLY A 243 -15.45 10.74 -0.48
#